data_7a375f52b2d25c3f6591a54dba22df52
#
_entry.id   7a375f52b2d25c3f6591a54dba22df52
#
_cell.length_a   1.000
_cell.length_b   1.000
_cell.length_c   1.000
_cell.angle_alpha   90.00
_cell.angle_beta   90.00
_cell.angle_gamma   90.00
#
_symmetry.space_group_name_H-M   'P 1'
#
loop_
_entity.id
_entity.type
_entity.pdbx_description
1 polymer ?
#
loop_
_entity_poly.entity_id
_entity_poly.type
_entity_poly.pdbx_seq_one_letter_code
_entity_poly.pdbx_strand_id
1 'polypeptide(L)'
;ISIWLDDENVSTATVNTAITDGSAIITSSASNPFTQEQVVKMARQINSGALPFALTVDSYSTVSPSLGENSLSAMVLAGLIAFALIVVFMTMLYRLPGFLACIALAGQVAATLAFVSGYFPVFESFTMTLPGIAGIILAIGMGVDANVITAERIKEELKNGKSLDGALKSGFARGLTPIVDGNVTIVIVAIVLMGAFGPSDGMFAKALHFVFFAFGPSTAGTIYAFGYTLLTGVLLNFVFGVFATRVMIRGAASIKALRNPWLYGAEKPGKEKAEKKPIDFVGLRKRFLTISSCLMAAIVLCAVVFGVHLDTEFTGGALITLSY
;
A
#
# COMPACT_ATOMS: atom_id res chain seq x y z
N ILE A 1 -25.70 47.12 17.43
CA ILE A 1 -25.84 45.69 17.04
C ILE A 1 -24.48 45.04 17.21
N SER A 2 -24.44 43.93 17.91
CA SER A 2 -23.23 43.08 17.97
C SER A 2 -23.50 41.74 17.29
N ILE A 3 -22.54 41.31 16.53
CA ILE A 3 -22.55 40.00 15.80
C ILE A 3 -21.61 39.08 16.57
N TRP A 4 -22.16 37.99 17.07
CA TRP A 4 -21.44 36.96 17.81
C TRP A 4 -21.44 35.67 17.01
N LEU A 5 -20.32 34.99 17.05
CA LEU A 5 -20.18 33.62 16.55
C LEU A 5 -19.69 32.78 17.73
N ASP A 6 -20.55 31.95 18.29
CA ASP A 6 -20.40 31.32 19.59
C ASP A 6 -20.12 32.36 20.70
N ASP A 7 -19.01 32.28 21.39
CA ASP A 7 -18.58 33.21 22.42
C ASP A 7 -17.66 34.34 21.92
N GLU A 8 -17.32 34.37 20.62
CA GLU A 8 -16.45 35.39 20.01
C GLU A 8 -17.28 36.53 19.41
N ASN A 9 -17.00 37.75 19.83
CA ASN A 9 -17.60 38.93 19.23
C ASN A 9 -16.93 39.27 17.91
N VAL A 10 -17.59 38.96 16.80
CA VAL A 10 -17.08 39.19 15.42
C VAL A 10 -17.08 40.66 15.08
N SER A 11 -18.14 41.41 15.47
CA SER A 11 -18.24 42.82 15.19
C SER A 11 -19.29 43.48 16.10
N THR A 12 -19.00 44.70 16.53
CA THR A 12 -19.98 45.57 17.21
C THR A 12 -20.11 46.87 16.43
N ALA A 13 -21.28 47.11 15.88
CA ALA A 13 -21.56 48.28 15.06
C ALA A 13 -22.73 49.10 15.65
N THR A 14 -22.63 50.41 15.57
CA THR A 14 -23.73 51.32 15.88
C THR A 14 -24.71 51.41 14.71
N VAL A 15 -26.00 51.46 15.02
CA VAL A 15 -27.05 51.65 14.01
C VAL A 15 -27.27 53.11 13.80
N ASN A 16 -26.96 53.63 12.61
CA ASN A 16 -27.11 55.05 12.25
C ASN A 16 -28.54 55.40 11.81
N THR A 17 -29.21 54.45 11.15
CA THR A 17 -30.57 54.61 10.60
C THR A 17 -31.37 53.33 10.86
N ALA A 18 -32.71 53.45 10.91
CA ALA A 18 -33.57 52.28 11.01
C ALA A 18 -33.44 51.39 9.78
N ILE A 19 -33.21 50.09 10.00
CA ILE A 19 -33.11 49.08 8.94
C ILE A 19 -34.52 48.56 8.68
N THR A 20 -35.11 48.97 7.56
CA THR A 20 -36.51 48.61 7.20
C THR A 20 -36.56 47.58 6.07
N ASP A 21 -35.48 47.38 5.34
CA ASP A 21 -35.37 46.54 4.16
C ASP A 21 -34.71 45.17 4.41
N GLY A 22 -34.33 44.88 5.63
CA GLY A 22 -33.68 43.65 6.03
C GLY A 22 -32.22 43.51 5.56
N SER A 23 -31.64 44.55 4.99
CA SER A 23 -30.24 44.60 4.54
C SER A 23 -29.42 45.55 5.40
N ALA A 24 -28.25 45.12 5.87
CA ALA A 24 -27.34 45.94 6.66
C ALA A 24 -25.91 45.88 6.05
N ILE A 25 -25.25 47.06 6.04
CA ILE A 25 -23.85 47.16 5.63
C ILE A 25 -23.01 47.54 6.86
N ILE A 26 -21.98 46.77 7.13
CA ILE A 26 -21.00 47.02 8.16
C ILE A 26 -19.87 47.86 7.58
N THR A 27 -19.73 49.12 8.05
CA THR A 27 -18.66 50.00 7.58
C THR A 27 -17.69 50.30 8.72
N SER A 28 -16.43 50.49 8.39
CA SER A 28 -15.41 50.93 9.33
C SER A 28 -15.48 52.45 9.57
N SER A 29 -14.92 52.92 10.66
CA SER A 29 -14.71 54.35 10.89
C SER A 29 -13.61 54.89 9.98
N ALA A 30 -13.73 56.15 9.57
CA ALA A 30 -12.68 56.85 8.81
C ALA A 30 -11.33 56.89 9.53
N SER A 31 -11.34 56.83 10.85
CA SER A 31 -10.13 56.82 11.71
C SER A 31 -9.49 55.43 11.84
N ASN A 32 -10.22 54.35 11.53
CA ASN A 32 -9.72 52.99 11.61
C ASN A 32 -10.37 52.12 10.50
N PRO A 33 -9.87 52.24 9.26
CA PRO A 33 -10.44 51.50 8.14
C PRO A 33 -10.13 49.98 8.26
N PHE A 34 -11.11 49.16 7.86
CA PHE A 34 -10.89 47.70 7.77
C PHE A 34 -9.83 47.39 6.74
N THR A 35 -8.90 46.50 7.08
CA THR A 35 -7.99 45.90 6.10
C THR A 35 -8.74 44.87 5.26
N GLN A 36 -8.25 44.60 4.06
CA GLN A 36 -8.85 43.60 3.18
C GLN A 36 -8.92 42.21 3.83
N GLU A 37 -7.88 41.85 4.63
CA GLU A 37 -7.82 40.59 5.35
C GLU A 37 -8.92 40.51 6.43
N GLN A 38 -9.16 41.59 7.18
CA GLN A 38 -10.21 41.65 8.19
C GLN A 38 -11.61 41.52 7.55
N VAL A 39 -11.85 42.15 6.41
CA VAL A 39 -13.15 42.08 5.71
C VAL A 39 -13.37 40.63 5.21
N VAL A 40 -12.36 39.99 4.63
CA VAL A 40 -12.48 38.62 4.15
C VAL A 40 -12.69 37.64 5.31
N LYS A 41 -11.97 37.80 6.41
CA LYS A 41 -12.16 37.00 7.63
C LYS A 41 -13.57 37.13 8.17
N MET A 42 -14.03 38.37 8.38
CA MET A 42 -15.38 38.68 8.89
C MET A 42 -16.48 38.13 7.98
N ALA A 43 -16.33 38.30 6.64
CA ALA A 43 -17.28 37.77 5.67
C ALA A 43 -17.34 36.23 5.72
N ARG A 44 -16.22 35.57 5.88
CA ARG A 44 -16.18 34.10 6.05
C ARG A 44 -16.86 33.66 7.32
N GLN A 45 -16.59 34.33 8.46
CA GLN A 45 -17.19 34.00 9.75
C GLN A 45 -18.71 34.16 9.72
N ILE A 46 -19.21 35.25 9.12
CA ILE A 46 -20.67 35.54 9.01
C ILE A 46 -21.33 34.53 8.05
N ASN A 47 -20.69 34.24 6.90
CA ASN A 47 -21.25 33.31 5.90
C ASN A 47 -21.18 31.84 6.33
N SER A 48 -20.23 31.45 7.17
CA SER A 48 -20.18 30.08 7.70
C SER A 48 -21.37 29.76 8.64
N GLY A 49 -22.00 30.76 9.18
CA GLY A 49 -23.15 30.62 10.07
C GLY A 49 -22.80 29.89 11.37
N ALA A 50 -23.68 29.97 12.35
CA ALA A 50 -23.61 29.13 13.53
C ALA A 50 -24.16 27.71 13.18
N LEU A 51 -23.41 26.67 13.51
CA LEU A 51 -23.95 25.34 13.42
C LEU A 51 -25.11 25.17 14.44
N PRO A 52 -26.19 24.45 14.07
CA PRO A 52 -27.34 24.26 14.95
C PRO A 52 -27.04 23.34 16.16
N PHE A 53 -25.81 22.83 16.25
CA PHE A 53 -25.33 21.98 17.35
C PHE A 53 -23.86 22.29 17.65
N ALA A 54 -23.47 22.11 18.91
CA ALA A 54 -22.08 22.28 19.33
C ALA A 54 -21.21 21.16 18.77
N LEU A 55 -20.08 21.51 18.17
CA LEU A 55 -19.04 20.56 17.79
C LEU A 55 -18.09 20.35 18.95
N THR A 56 -17.91 19.12 19.37
CA THR A 56 -16.85 18.72 20.30
C THR A 56 -15.71 18.10 19.52
N VAL A 57 -14.47 18.47 19.85
CA VAL A 57 -13.30 17.83 19.28
C VAL A 57 -13.14 16.48 19.94
N ASP A 58 -13.41 15.41 19.20
CA ASP A 58 -13.28 14.04 19.67
C ASP A 58 -11.81 13.58 19.71
N SER A 59 -11.07 13.90 18.66
CA SER A 59 -9.63 13.64 18.60
C SER A 59 -8.92 14.62 17.67
N TYR A 60 -7.67 14.96 17.99
CA TYR A 60 -6.79 15.69 17.08
C TYR A 60 -5.39 15.11 17.15
N SER A 61 -4.70 15.09 16.02
CA SER A 61 -3.30 14.73 15.94
C SER A 61 -2.54 15.81 15.18
N THR A 62 -1.39 16.23 15.71
CA THR A 62 -0.49 17.18 15.03
C THR A 62 0.76 16.42 14.61
N VAL A 63 1.09 16.49 13.33
CA VAL A 63 2.32 15.90 12.78
C VAL A 63 3.19 17.04 12.26
N SER A 64 4.44 17.10 12.74
CA SER A 64 5.41 18.08 12.25
C SER A 64 5.73 17.81 10.77
N PRO A 65 5.73 18.85 9.88
CA PRO A 65 6.12 18.69 8.48
C PRO A 65 7.53 18.09 8.31
N SER A 66 8.48 18.45 9.17
CA SER A 66 9.85 17.92 9.14
C SER A 66 9.90 16.41 9.44
N LEU A 67 9.04 15.92 10.34
CA LEU A 67 8.95 14.49 10.64
C LEU A 67 8.40 13.71 9.44
N GLY A 68 7.39 14.27 8.76
CA GLY A 68 6.79 13.67 7.57
C GLY A 68 7.78 13.61 6.39
N GLU A 69 8.53 14.68 6.14
CA GLU A 69 9.53 14.75 5.08
C GLU A 69 10.67 13.76 5.29
N ASN A 70 11.21 13.67 6.50
CA ASN A 70 12.25 12.69 6.86
C ASN A 70 11.74 11.26 6.72
N SER A 71 10.53 10.97 7.12
CA SER A 71 9.93 9.64 6.98
C SER A 71 9.70 9.27 5.52
N LEU A 72 9.22 10.21 4.70
CA LEU A 72 9.03 9.99 3.26
C LEU A 72 10.35 9.70 2.56
N SER A 73 11.38 10.51 2.79
CA SER A 73 12.71 10.32 2.17
C SER A 73 13.33 8.97 2.58
N ALA A 74 13.24 8.60 3.85
CA ALA A 74 13.71 7.31 4.35
C ALA A 74 12.97 6.13 3.69
N MET A 75 11.65 6.21 3.53
CA MET A 75 10.86 5.15 2.89
C MET A 75 11.14 5.04 1.39
N VAL A 76 11.30 6.15 0.68
CA VAL A 76 11.69 6.16 -0.74
C VAL A 76 13.07 5.52 -0.91
N LEU A 77 14.04 5.89 -0.07
CA LEU A 77 15.36 5.29 -0.09
C LEU A 77 15.31 3.78 0.20
N ALA A 78 14.54 3.36 1.20
CA ALA A 78 14.35 1.95 1.52
C ALA A 78 13.73 1.18 0.34
N GLY A 79 12.73 1.76 -0.34
CA GLY A 79 12.13 1.19 -1.54
C GLY A 79 13.11 1.04 -2.70
N LEU A 80 13.96 2.04 -2.93
CA LEU A 80 15.01 1.97 -3.95
C LEU A 80 16.07 0.91 -3.63
N ILE A 81 16.50 0.81 -2.38
CA ILE A 81 17.44 -0.23 -1.93
C ILE A 81 16.80 -1.63 -2.11
N ALA A 82 15.55 -1.81 -1.68
CA ALA A 82 14.83 -3.07 -1.85
C ALA A 82 14.72 -3.45 -3.33
N PHE A 83 14.35 -2.50 -4.19
CA PHE A 83 14.27 -2.73 -5.63
C PHE A 83 15.64 -3.13 -6.22
N ALA A 84 16.72 -2.43 -5.87
CA ALA A 84 18.07 -2.75 -6.33
C ALA A 84 18.51 -4.16 -5.90
N LEU A 85 18.25 -4.55 -4.65
CA LEU A 85 18.54 -5.89 -4.14
C LEU A 85 17.75 -6.96 -4.92
N ILE A 86 16.48 -6.70 -5.23
CA ILE A 86 15.64 -7.59 -6.03
C ILE A 86 16.21 -7.74 -7.44
N VAL A 87 16.62 -6.66 -8.09
CA VAL A 87 17.22 -6.70 -9.43
C VAL A 87 18.46 -7.58 -9.45
N VAL A 88 19.35 -7.40 -8.47
CA VAL A 88 20.57 -8.22 -8.34
C VAL A 88 20.20 -9.69 -8.12
N PHE A 89 19.32 -9.96 -7.15
CA PHE A 89 18.88 -11.31 -6.80
C PHE A 89 18.24 -12.04 -8.01
N MET A 90 17.28 -11.39 -8.67
CA MET A 90 16.56 -11.98 -9.81
C MET A 90 17.48 -12.24 -11.00
N THR A 91 18.37 -11.30 -11.31
CA THR A 91 19.30 -11.43 -12.41
C THR A 91 20.34 -12.54 -12.16
N MET A 92 20.84 -12.64 -10.93
CA MET A 92 21.80 -13.68 -10.56
C MET A 92 21.19 -15.09 -10.59
N LEU A 93 19.97 -15.26 -10.10
CA LEU A 93 19.33 -16.58 -10.00
C LEU A 93 18.65 -17.02 -11.30
N TYR A 94 17.94 -16.08 -11.95
CA TYR A 94 17.08 -16.39 -13.11
C TYR A 94 17.61 -15.84 -14.43
N ARG A 95 18.77 -15.18 -14.42
CA ARG A 95 19.45 -14.68 -15.62
C ARG A 95 18.51 -13.83 -16.49
N LEU A 96 18.29 -14.22 -17.77
CA LEU A 96 17.47 -13.45 -18.71
C LEU A 96 16.00 -13.32 -18.28
N PRO A 97 15.26 -14.37 -17.88
CA PRO A 97 13.92 -14.22 -17.30
C PRO A 97 13.89 -13.28 -16.10
N GLY A 98 14.89 -13.35 -15.21
CA GLY A 98 15.00 -12.46 -14.06
C GLY A 98 15.19 -11.01 -14.46
N PHE A 99 16.05 -10.72 -15.41
CA PHE A 99 16.27 -9.37 -15.91
C PHE A 99 15.00 -8.78 -16.56
N LEU A 100 14.31 -9.57 -17.41
CA LEU A 100 13.04 -9.15 -18.03
C LEU A 100 11.94 -8.92 -16.98
N ALA A 101 11.89 -9.77 -15.95
CA ALA A 101 10.98 -9.60 -14.83
C ALA A 101 11.23 -8.27 -14.07
N CYS A 102 12.48 -7.85 -13.91
CA CYS A 102 12.81 -6.57 -13.29
C CYS A 102 12.32 -5.37 -14.11
N ILE A 103 12.37 -5.46 -15.45
CA ILE A 103 11.80 -4.40 -16.32
C ILE A 103 10.28 -4.34 -16.15
N ALA A 104 9.60 -5.48 -16.13
CA ALA A 104 8.17 -5.55 -15.90
C ALA A 104 7.80 -5.01 -14.49
N LEU A 105 8.60 -5.34 -13.48
CA LEU A 105 8.43 -4.84 -12.11
C LEU A 105 8.57 -3.31 -12.03
N ALA A 106 9.55 -2.74 -12.73
CA ALA A 106 9.68 -1.27 -12.83
C ALA A 106 8.43 -0.63 -13.46
N GLY A 107 7.86 -1.25 -14.50
CA GLY A 107 6.58 -0.85 -15.09
C GLY A 107 5.42 -0.96 -14.10
N GLN A 108 5.36 -2.03 -13.32
CA GLN A 108 4.36 -2.21 -12.26
C GLN A 108 4.43 -1.10 -11.20
N VAL A 109 5.63 -0.77 -10.72
CA VAL A 109 5.84 0.29 -9.72
C VAL A 109 5.40 1.64 -10.28
N ALA A 110 5.83 1.97 -11.50
CA ALA A 110 5.43 3.21 -12.15
C ALA A 110 3.91 3.32 -12.34
N ALA A 111 3.27 2.23 -12.78
CA ALA A 111 1.81 2.17 -12.91
C ALA A 111 1.11 2.29 -11.55
N THR A 112 1.61 1.62 -10.50
CA THR A 112 1.03 1.74 -9.15
C THR A 112 1.09 3.18 -8.65
N LEU A 113 2.23 3.85 -8.82
CA LEU A 113 2.38 5.26 -8.46
C LEU A 113 1.40 6.16 -9.27
N ALA A 114 1.25 5.90 -10.57
CA ALA A 114 0.32 6.64 -11.41
C ALA A 114 -1.15 6.46 -10.98
N PHE A 115 -1.54 5.24 -10.55
CA PHE A 115 -2.88 4.98 -10.02
C PHE A 115 -3.12 5.72 -8.70
N VAL A 116 -2.17 5.63 -7.77
CA VAL A 116 -2.30 6.24 -6.45
C VAL A 116 -2.30 7.76 -6.51
N SER A 117 -1.50 8.36 -7.42
CA SER A 117 -1.42 9.81 -7.60
C SER A 117 -2.64 10.42 -8.33
N GLY A 118 -3.61 9.60 -8.76
CA GLY A 118 -4.80 10.09 -9.46
C GLY A 118 -4.55 10.57 -10.88
N TYR A 119 -3.49 10.06 -11.52
CA TYR A 119 -3.21 10.36 -12.93
C TYR A 119 -4.36 9.94 -13.86
N PHE A 120 -5.11 8.93 -13.46
CA PHE A 120 -6.28 8.45 -14.20
C PHE A 120 -7.56 9.09 -13.63
N PRO A 121 -8.28 9.97 -14.38
CA PRO A 121 -9.43 10.70 -13.85
C PRO A 121 -10.65 9.82 -13.51
N VAL A 122 -10.62 8.55 -13.89
CA VAL A 122 -11.68 7.56 -13.58
C VAL A 122 -11.56 7.05 -12.13
N PHE A 123 -10.36 7.13 -11.53
CA PHE A 123 -10.09 6.69 -10.19
C PHE A 123 -9.89 7.90 -9.28
N GLU A 124 -10.47 7.84 -8.08
CA GLU A 124 -10.27 8.89 -7.10
C GLU A 124 -8.79 8.98 -6.72
N SER A 125 -8.25 10.22 -6.70
CA SER A 125 -6.91 10.46 -6.21
C SER A 125 -6.84 10.14 -4.73
N PHE A 126 -5.80 9.46 -4.33
CA PHE A 126 -5.63 9.03 -2.97
C PHE A 126 -4.47 9.80 -2.31
N THR A 127 -4.69 10.31 -1.10
CA THR A 127 -3.61 10.95 -0.34
C THR A 127 -2.60 9.90 0.09
N MET A 128 -1.36 10.03 -0.38
CA MET A 128 -0.29 9.07 -0.06
C MET A 128 0.06 9.14 1.43
N THR A 129 -0.15 8.05 2.14
CA THR A 129 0.17 7.89 3.56
C THR A 129 1.40 7.02 3.75
N LEU A 130 2.04 7.06 4.93
CA LEU A 130 3.19 6.18 5.23
C LEU A 130 2.83 4.69 5.08
N PRO A 131 1.70 4.18 5.62
CA PRO A 131 1.25 2.82 5.34
C PRO A 131 0.96 2.56 3.86
N GLY A 132 0.45 3.55 3.11
CA GLY A 132 0.27 3.44 1.66
C GLY A 132 1.58 3.19 0.92
N ILE A 133 2.66 3.90 1.27
CA ILE A 133 3.99 3.67 0.71
C ILE A 133 4.51 2.28 1.11
N ALA A 134 4.32 1.86 2.36
CA ALA A 134 4.67 0.51 2.79
C ALA A 134 3.93 -0.57 1.97
N GLY A 135 2.65 -0.33 1.62
CA GLY A 135 1.88 -1.18 0.72
C GLY A 135 2.49 -1.28 -0.69
N ILE A 136 3.00 -0.17 -1.24
CA ILE A 136 3.71 -0.19 -2.53
C ILE A 136 5.01 -1.02 -2.43
N ILE A 137 5.80 -0.84 -1.38
CA ILE A 137 7.03 -1.62 -1.17
C ILE A 137 6.71 -3.11 -1.04
N LEU A 138 5.66 -3.46 -0.31
CA LEU A 138 5.19 -4.84 -0.19
C LEU A 138 4.73 -5.39 -1.55
N ALA A 139 3.99 -4.60 -2.34
CA ALA A 139 3.56 -4.99 -3.67
C ALA A 139 4.74 -5.24 -4.64
N ILE A 140 5.86 -4.53 -4.48
CA ILE A 140 7.11 -4.82 -5.21
C ILE A 140 7.60 -6.23 -4.88
N GLY A 141 7.66 -6.59 -3.59
CA GLY A 141 8.06 -7.93 -3.17
C GLY A 141 7.17 -9.02 -3.76
N MET A 142 5.85 -8.85 -3.67
CA MET A 142 4.88 -9.80 -4.24
C MET A 142 4.91 -9.85 -5.77
N GLY A 143 5.23 -8.74 -6.44
CA GLY A 143 5.40 -8.69 -7.89
C GLY A 143 6.52 -9.60 -8.41
N VAL A 144 7.51 -9.87 -7.56
CA VAL A 144 8.61 -10.78 -7.87
C VAL A 144 8.18 -12.25 -7.81
N ASP A 145 7.29 -12.62 -6.88
CA ASP A 145 6.92 -14.01 -6.62
C ASP A 145 6.31 -14.69 -7.86
N ALA A 146 5.45 -14.00 -8.59
CA ALA A 146 4.88 -14.50 -9.84
C ALA A 146 5.96 -14.84 -10.88
N ASN A 147 6.99 -14.01 -10.96
CA ASN A 147 8.11 -14.18 -11.88
C ASN A 147 9.05 -15.29 -11.43
N VAL A 148 9.30 -15.43 -10.13
CA VAL A 148 10.09 -16.51 -9.52
C VAL A 148 9.43 -17.86 -9.81
N ILE A 149 8.13 -18.01 -9.51
CA ILE A 149 7.38 -19.24 -9.76
C ILE A 149 7.45 -19.61 -11.23
N THR A 150 7.22 -18.66 -12.13
CA THR A 150 7.28 -18.89 -13.56
C THR A 150 8.68 -19.31 -14.02
N ALA A 151 9.72 -18.62 -13.55
CA ALA A 151 11.11 -18.93 -13.92
C ALA A 151 11.55 -20.30 -13.40
N GLU A 152 11.18 -20.69 -12.18
CA GLU A 152 11.48 -22.02 -11.63
C GLU A 152 10.75 -23.11 -12.42
N ARG A 153 9.49 -22.91 -12.82
CA ARG A 153 8.78 -23.87 -13.66
C ARG A 153 9.41 -24.01 -15.04
N ILE A 154 9.86 -22.92 -15.66
CA ILE A 154 10.59 -22.99 -16.94
C ILE A 154 11.89 -23.79 -16.77
N LYS A 155 12.65 -23.53 -15.72
CA LYS A 155 13.90 -24.19 -15.40
C LYS A 155 13.70 -25.71 -15.13
N GLU A 156 12.64 -26.07 -14.40
CA GLU A 156 12.23 -27.45 -14.14
C GLU A 156 11.91 -28.19 -15.47
N GLU A 157 11.15 -27.57 -16.35
CA GLU A 157 10.81 -28.16 -17.66
C GLU A 157 12.01 -28.30 -18.60
N LEU A 158 12.97 -27.36 -18.53
CA LEU A 158 14.25 -27.47 -19.23
C LEU A 158 15.11 -28.63 -18.69
N LYS A 159 15.13 -28.79 -17.33
CA LYS A 159 15.84 -29.91 -16.69
C LYS A 159 15.22 -31.26 -17.09
N ASN A 160 13.91 -31.31 -17.31
CA ASN A 160 13.19 -32.49 -17.79
C ASN A 160 13.41 -32.79 -19.32
N GLY A 161 14.31 -32.07 -19.98
CA GLY A 161 14.70 -32.29 -21.36
C GLY A 161 13.77 -31.72 -22.43
N LYS A 162 12.82 -30.84 -22.06
CA LYS A 162 11.98 -30.18 -23.05
C LYS A 162 12.76 -29.14 -23.85
N SER A 163 12.36 -28.94 -25.10
CA SER A 163 12.84 -27.81 -25.90
C SER A 163 12.49 -26.47 -25.23
N LEU A 164 13.23 -25.41 -25.55
CA LEU A 164 12.99 -24.08 -24.98
C LEU A 164 11.53 -23.64 -25.15
N ASP A 165 10.98 -23.77 -26.36
CA ASP A 165 9.59 -23.39 -26.64
C ASP A 165 8.58 -24.24 -25.84
N GLY A 166 8.85 -25.56 -25.72
CA GLY A 166 8.06 -26.48 -24.90
C GLY A 166 8.11 -26.11 -23.41
N ALA A 167 9.31 -25.81 -22.90
CA ALA A 167 9.54 -25.43 -21.53
C ALA A 167 8.86 -24.10 -21.19
N LEU A 168 8.92 -23.08 -22.06
CA LEU A 168 8.23 -21.82 -21.91
C LEU A 168 6.70 -22.02 -21.87
N LYS A 169 6.15 -22.80 -22.83
CA LYS A 169 4.71 -23.07 -22.87
C LYS A 169 4.21 -23.78 -21.60
N SER A 170 4.90 -24.82 -21.18
CA SER A 170 4.53 -25.60 -19.99
C SER A 170 4.78 -24.83 -18.70
N GLY A 171 5.90 -24.11 -18.59
CA GLY A 171 6.26 -23.33 -17.41
C GLY A 171 5.25 -22.22 -17.12
N PHE A 172 4.83 -21.48 -18.15
CA PHE A 172 3.78 -20.47 -18.00
C PHE A 172 2.42 -21.07 -17.63
N ALA A 173 2.04 -22.22 -18.19
CA ALA A 173 0.78 -22.86 -17.88
C ALA A 173 0.74 -23.38 -16.43
N ARG A 174 1.81 -24.06 -16.00
CA ARG A 174 1.91 -24.61 -14.64
C ARG A 174 2.16 -23.56 -13.56
N GLY A 175 2.82 -22.46 -13.91
CA GLY A 175 3.06 -21.35 -12.99
C GLY A 175 1.81 -20.52 -12.69
N LEU A 176 0.81 -20.49 -13.58
CA LEU A 176 -0.33 -19.61 -13.45
C LEU A 176 -1.21 -19.93 -12.23
N THR A 177 -1.52 -21.22 -11.99
CA THR A 177 -2.40 -21.63 -10.89
C THR A 177 -1.88 -21.17 -9.52
N PRO A 178 -0.65 -21.49 -9.09
CA PRO A 178 -0.15 -21.04 -7.79
C PRO A 178 -0.01 -19.51 -7.69
N ILE A 179 0.22 -18.82 -8.81
CA ILE A 179 0.25 -17.35 -8.84
C ILE A 179 -1.14 -16.79 -8.55
N VAL A 180 -2.18 -17.33 -9.19
CA VAL A 180 -3.57 -16.89 -8.95
C VAL A 180 -3.96 -17.19 -7.51
N ASP A 181 -3.73 -18.40 -7.03
CA ASP A 181 -4.11 -18.82 -5.67
C ASP A 181 -3.45 -17.93 -4.60
N GLY A 182 -2.16 -17.63 -4.73
CA GLY A 182 -1.44 -16.75 -3.82
C GLY A 182 -1.97 -15.31 -3.85
N ASN A 183 -2.21 -14.77 -5.03
CA ASN A 183 -2.70 -13.39 -5.17
C ASN A 183 -4.17 -13.21 -4.73
N VAL A 184 -5.03 -14.22 -4.89
CA VAL A 184 -6.42 -14.19 -4.40
C VAL A 184 -6.45 -13.99 -2.87
N THR A 185 -5.56 -14.63 -2.13
CA THR A 185 -5.45 -14.44 -0.68
C THR A 185 -5.15 -12.98 -0.33
N ILE A 186 -4.25 -12.36 -1.06
CA ILE A 186 -3.87 -10.95 -0.83
C ILE A 186 -5.01 -10.01 -1.21
N VAL A 187 -5.74 -10.29 -2.29
CA VAL A 187 -6.94 -9.53 -2.68
C VAL A 187 -7.98 -9.59 -1.57
N ILE A 188 -8.21 -10.76 -0.97
CA ILE A 188 -9.14 -10.90 0.16
C ILE A 188 -8.69 -10.02 1.34
N VAL A 189 -7.41 -10.06 1.72
CA VAL A 189 -6.87 -9.22 2.80
C VAL A 189 -7.03 -7.73 2.47
N ALA A 190 -6.72 -7.30 1.25
CA ALA A 190 -6.87 -5.92 0.82
C ALA A 190 -8.35 -5.45 0.89
N ILE A 191 -9.30 -6.28 0.44
CA ILE A 191 -10.73 -6.00 0.52
C ILE A 191 -11.20 -5.88 1.98
N VAL A 192 -10.72 -6.77 2.86
CA VAL A 192 -11.03 -6.71 4.30
C VAL A 192 -10.51 -5.42 4.91
N LEU A 193 -9.25 -5.04 4.63
CA LEU A 193 -8.67 -3.79 5.13
C LEU A 193 -9.45 -2.56 4.64
N MET A 194 -9.80 -2.54 3.35
CA MET A 194 -10.55 -1.43 2.77
C MET A 194 -12.00 -1.38 3.27
N GLY A 195 -12.63 -2.52 3.50
CA GLY A 195 -14.01 -2.59 3.98
C GLY A 195 -14.15 -2.28 5.46
N ALA A 196 -13.20 -2.73 6.29
CA ALA A 196 -13.22 -2.53 7.74
C ALA A 196 -12.74 -1.12 8.16
N PHE A 197 -11.79 -0.53 7.43
CA PHE A 197 -11.14 0.73 7.79
C PHE A 197 -11.38 1.87 6.78
N GLY A 198 -12.21 1.63 5.78
CA GLY A 198 -12.59 2.64 4.78
C GLY A 198 -13.81 3.44 5.17
N PRO A 199 -14.16 4.46 4.35
CA PRO A 199 -15.36 5.23 4.54
C PRO A 199 -16.60 4.33 4.42
N SER A 200 -17.61 4.56 5.27
CA SER A 200 -18.84 3.74 5.33
C SER A 200 -19.67 3.75 4.02
N ASP A 201 -19.49 4.78 3.20
CA ASP A 201 -20.09 4.94 1.87
C ASP A 201 -19.25 4.32 0.75
N GLY A 202 -18.05 3.81 1.06
CA GLY A 202 -17.16 3.17 0.11
C GLY A 202 -17.77 1.93 -0.55
N MET A 203 -17.34 1.63 -1.78
CA MET A 203 -17.87 0.52 -2.58
C MET A 203 -17.74 -0.83 -1.86
N PHE A 204 -16.59 -1.11 -1.24
CA PHE A 204 -16.36 -2.38 -0.53
C PHE A 204 -17.12 -2.47 0.78
N ALA A 205 -17.26 -1.35 1.52
CA ALA A 205 -18.08 -1.30 2.72
C ALA A 205 -19.56 -1.57 2.40
N LYS A 206 -20.08 -0.99 1.33
CA LYS A 206 -21.46 -1.22 0.87
C LYS A 206 -21.67 -2.65 0.34
N ALA A 207 -20.75 -3.15 -0.50
CA ALA A 207 -20.88 -4.49 -1.09
C ALA A 207 -20.82 -5.62 -0.05
N LEU A 208 -20.05 -5.43 1.02
CA LEU A 208 -19.84 -6.40 2.07
C LEU A 208 -20.41 -5.93 3.42
N HIS A 209 -21.44 -5.08 3.39
CA HIS A 209 -22.07 -4.52 4.59
C HIS A 209 -22.45 -5.60 5.63
N PHE A 210 -22.89 -6.76 5.18
CA PHE A 210 -23.19 -7.89 6.06
C PHE A 210 -21.99 -8.35 6.90
N VAL A 211 -20.77 -8.26 6.34
CA VAL A 211 -19.52 -8.66 7.03
C VAL A 211 -18.98 -7.52 7.87
N PHE A 212 -19.06 -6.29 7.37
CA PHE A 212 -18.39 -5.13 7.97
C PHE A 212 -19.29 -4.29 8.88
N PHE A 213 -20.59 -4.57 8.97
CA PHE A 213 -21.52 -3.80 9.81
C PHE A 213 -21.11 -3.77 11.30
N ALA A 214 -20.42 -4.81 11.77
CA ALA A 214 -19.97 -4.94 13.16
C ALA A 214 -18.75 -4.07 13.52
N PHE A 215 -18.02 -3.56 12.52
CA PHE A 215 -16.80 -2.78 12.77
C PHE A 215 -17.07 -1.30 13.09
N GLY A 216 -18.28 -0.81 12.80
CA GLY A 216 -18.63 0.60 13.03
C GLY A 216 -17.89 1.57 12.09
N PRO A 217 -18.11 2.88 12.26
CA PRO A 217 -17.37 3.90 11.50
C PRO A 217 -15.90 3.91 11.94
N SER A 218 -14.99 3.69 11.00
CA SER A 218 -13.55 3.73 11.25
C SER A 218 -12.97 5.05 10.78
N THR A 219 -12.11 5.64 11.61
CA THR A 219 -11.34 6.86 11.29
C THR A 219 -9.94 6.55 10.74
N ALA A 220 -9.57 5.28 10.64
CA ALA A 220 -8.21 4.86 10.26
C ALA A 220 -7.99 4.87 8.74
N GLY A 221 -8.15 6.01 8.08
CA GLY A 221 -7.91 6.20 6.65
C GLY A 221 -6.49 5.78 6.18
N THR A 222 -5.53 5.70 7.10
CA THR A 222 -4.18 5.20 6.83
C THR A 222 -4.15 3.72 6.51
N ILE A 223 -4.97 2.90 7.19
CA ILE A 223 -5.10 1.46 6.93
C ILE A 223 -5.86 1.20 5.62
N TYR A 224 -6.88 2.02 5.34
CA TYR A 224 -7.54 2.01 4.03
C TYR A 224 -6.55 2.26 2.89
N ALA A 225 -5.67 3.26 3.06
CA ALA A 225 -4.62 3.57 2.10
C ALA A 225 -3.72 2.37 1.81
N PHE A 226 -3.30 1.66 2.85
CA PHE A 226 -2.50 0.44 2.74
C PHE A 226 -3.26 -0.65 1.95
N GLY A 227 -4.53 -0.89 2.28
CA GLY A 227 -5.38 -1.84 1.55
C GLY A 227 -5.53 -1.47 0.07
N TYR A 228 -5.74 -0.18 -0.24
CA TYR A 228 -5.89 0.31 -1.61
C TYR A 228 -4.61 0.12 -2.44
N THR A 229 -3.45 0.49 -1.90
CA THR A 229 -2.17 0.31 -2.59
C THR A 229 -1.82 -1.15 -2.78
N LEU A 230 -2.16 -2.00 -1.81
CA LEU A 230 -1.99 -3.44 -1.87
C LEU A 230 -2.86 -4.05 -2.99
N LEU A 231 -4.16 -3.71 -3.04
CA LEU A 231 -5.08 -4.18 -4.07
C LEU A 231 -4.61 -3.76 -5.47
N THR A 232 -4.29 -2.48 -5.63
CA THR A 232 -3.80 -1.94 -6.90
C THR A 232 -2.51 -2.64 -7.33
N GLY A 233 -1.56 -2.82 -6.41
CA GLY A 233 -0.30 -3.50 -6.66
C GLY A 233 -0.50 -4.95 -7.13
N VAL A 234 -1.42 -5.70 -6.51
CA VAL A 234 -1.74 -7.08 -6.92
C VAL A 234 -2.42 -7.13 -8.28
N LEU A 235 -3.38 -6.24 -8.57
CA LEU A 235 -4.03 -6.19 -9.88
C LEU A 235 -3.02 -5.87 -10.99
N LEU A 236 -2.13 -4.89 -10.75
CA LEU A 236 -1.08 -4.55 -11.69
C LEU A 236 -0.01 -5.65 -11.81
N ASN A 237 0.19 -6.47 -10.78
CA ASN A 237 1.06 -7.65 -10.86
C ASN A 237 0.58 -8.66 -11.91
N PHE A 238 -0.73 -8.87 -12.07
CA PHE A 238 -1.24 -9.71 -13.16
C PHE A 238 -0.90 -9.13 -14.54
N VAL A 239 -0.98 -7.81 -14.69
CA VAL A 239 -0.68 -7.15 -15.97
C VAL A 239 0.82 -7.19 -16.25
N PHE A 240 1.66 -6.75 -15.33
CA PHE A 240 3.10 -6.62 -15.53
C PHE A 240 3.85 -7.89 -15.18
N GLY A 241 3.62 -8.48 -14.02
CA GLY A 241 4.34 -9.67 -13.53
C GLY A 241 3.98 -10.94 -14.30
N VAL A 242 2.72 -11.10 -14.71
CA VAL A 242 2.30 -12.30 -15.43
C VAL A 242 2.25 -12.07 -16.94
N PHE A 243 1.43 -11.11 -17.40
CA PHE A 243 1.19 -10.95 -18.84
C PHE A 243 2.39 -10.30 -19.55
N ALA A 244 2.86 -9.12 -19.11
CA ALA A 244 3.95 -8.42 -19.78
C ALA A 244 5.24 -9.24 -19.74
N THR A 245 5.60 -9.82 -18.59
CA THR A 245 6.78 -10.69 -18.48
C THR A 245 6.69 -11.90 -19.41
N ARG A 246 5.52 -12.52 -19.52
CA ARG A 246 5.32 -13.64 -20.46
C ARG A 246 5.55 -13.22 -21.92
N VAL A 247 5.04 -12.06 -22.32
CA VAL A 247 5.24 -11.52 -23.68
C VAL A 247 6.72 -11.21 -23.91
N MET A 248 7.38 -10.55 -22.95
CA MET A 248 8.79 -10.19 -23.04
C MET A 248 9.70 -11.43 -23.13
N ILE A 249 9.47 -12.45 -22.31
CA ILE A 249 10.26 -13.70 -22.33
C ILE A 249 10.07 -14.44 -23.67
N ARG A 250 8.84 -14.49 -24.19
CA ARG A 250 8.58 -15.10 -25.50
C ARG A 250 9.22 -14.30 -26.64
N GLY A 251 9.11 -12.98 -26.59
CA GLY A 251 9.77 -12.08 -27.53
C GLY A 251 11.30 -12.27 -27.53
N ALA A 252 11.90 -12.33 -26.34
CA ALA A 252 13.35 -12.61 -26.22
C ALA A 252 13.73 -13.98 -26.77
N ALA A 253 12.93 -15.02 -26.56
CA ALA A 253 13.17 -16.36 -27.06
C ALA A 253 13.05 -16.48 -28.61
N SER A 254 12.37 -15.54 -29.27
CA SER A 254 12.32 -15.47 -30.74
C SER A 254 13.62 -14.96 -31.39
N ILE A 255 14.42 -14.21 -30.60
CA ILE A 255 15.70 -13.64 -31.09
C ILE A 255 16.77 -14.72 -31.03
N LYS A 256 17.39 -15.04 -32.19
CA LYS A 256 18.40 -16.09 -32.31
C LYS A 256 19.55 -15.99 -31.31
N ALA A 257 20.04 -14.78 -31.03
CA ALA A 257 21.12 -14.51 -30.05
C ALA A 257 20.72 -14.86 -28.59
N LEU A 258 19.44 -14.75 -28.26
CA LEU A 258 18.91 -14.97 -26.90
C LEU A 258 18.29 -16.36 -26.75
N ARG A 259 18.25 -17.19 -27.80
CA ARG A 259 17.63 -18.52 -27.79
C ARG A 259 18.50 -19.61 -27.16
N ASN A 260 19.44 -19.23 -26.32
CA ASN A 260 20.29 -20.21 -25.63
C ASN A 260 19.56 -20.69 -24.33
N PRO A 261 19.26 -22.01 -24.19
CA PRO A 261 18.58 -22.57 -23.02
C PRO A 261 19.29 -22.25 -21.71
N TRP A 262 20.61 -22.06 -21.72
CA TRP A 262 21.38 -21.67 -20.55
C TRP A 262 20.91 -20.29 -19.98
N LEU A 263 20.55 -19.35 -20.83
CA LEU A 263 20.04 -18.05 -20.40
C LEU A 263 18.70 -18.17 -19.63
N TYR A 264 17.94 -19.23 -19.86
CA TYR A 264 16.65 -19.51 -19.22
C TYR A 264 16.75 -20.48 -18.03
N GLY A 265 17.96 -20.79 -17.58
CA GLY A 265 18.18 -21.60 -16.38
C GLY A 265 18.57 -23.03 -16.61
N ALA A 266 18.73 -23.47 -17.87
CA ALA A 266 19.30 -24.80 -18.16
C ALA A 266 20.73 -24.91 -17.59
N GLU A 267 21.09 -26.09 -17.10
CA GLU A 267 22.43 -26.38 -16.65
C GLU A 267 23.35 -26.57 -17.87
N LYS A 268 24.65 -26.27 -17.74
CA LYS A 268 25.62 -26.51 -18.79
C LYS A 268 25.82 -28.01 -18.94
N PRO A 269 25.85 -28.54 -20.17
CA PRO A 269 26.18 -29.97 -20.43
C PRO A 269 27.52 -30.31 -19.75
N GLY A 270 27.56 -31.37 -18.96
CA GLY A 270 28.75 -31.83 -18.26
C GLY A 270 28.99 -31.31 -16.85
N LYS A 271 28.11 -30.48 -16.28
CA LYS A 271 28.10 -30.12 -14.86
C LYS A 271 26.80 -30.61 -14.20
N GLU A 272 26.54 -31.91 -14.24
CA GLU A 272 25.54 -32.48 -13.36
C GLU A 272 26.04 -32.27 -11.92
N LYS A 273 25.36 -31.37 -11.19
CA LYS A 273 25.59 -31.30 -9.76
C LYS A 273 25.20 -32.64 -9.15
N ALA A 274 26.16 -33.28 -8.47
CA ALA A 274 25.88 -34.49 -7.72
C ALA A 274 24.57 -34.29 -6.93
N GLU A 275 23.59 -35.13 -7.17
CA GLU A 275 22.31 -35.07 -6.46
C GLU A 275 22.61 -35.19 -4.97
N LYS A 276 22.38 -34.10 -4.23
CA LYS A 276 22.44 -34.15 -2.77
C LYS A 276 21.39 -35.17 -2.33
N LYS A 277 21.78 -36.10 -1.48
CA LYS A 277 20.86 -37.10 -0.92
C LYS A 277 19.65 -36.35 -0.39
N PRO A 278 18.42 -36.70 -0.81
CA PRO A 278 17.23 -36.05 -0.31
C PRO A 278 17.14 -36.25 1.21
N ILE A 279 16.81 -35.16 1.92
CA ILE A 279 16.57 -35.25 3.35
C ILE A 279 15.24 -35.99 3.54
N ASP A 280 15.27 -37.07 4.30
CA ASP A 280 14.06 -37.83 4.64
C ASP A 280 13.21 -37.06 5.68
N PHE A 281 12.41 -36.13 5.17
CA PHE A 281 11.47 -35.36 5.99
C PHE A 281 10.39 -36.23 6.64
N VAL A 282 9.97 -37.29 5.94
CA VAL A 282 8.92 -38.21 6.42
C VAL A 282 9.41 -39.05 7.59
N GLY A 283 10.64 -39.59 7.51
CA GLY A 283 11.26 -40.31 8.61
C GLY A 283 11.55 -39.42 9.84
N LEU A 284 11.87 -38.15 9.60
CA LEU A 284 12.16 -37.17 10.64
C LEU A 284 10.92 -36.40 11.16
N ARG A 285 9.71 -36.76 10.72
CA ARG A 285 8.45 -36.04 11.04
C ARG A 285 8.24 -35.80 12.54
N LYS A 286 8.54 -36.78 13.39
CA LYS A 286 8.40 -36.66 14.86
C LYS A 286 9.32 -35.58 15.42
N ARG A 287 10.57 -35.50 14.97
CA ARG A 287 11.53 -34.46 15.40
C ARG A 287 11.10 -33.07 14.97
N PHE A 288 10.69 -32.92 13.72
CA PHE A 288 10.18 -31.62 13.23
C PHE A 288 8.93 -31.18 13.97
N LEU A 289 7.96 -32.10 14.20
CA LEU A 289 6.76 -31.79 14.97
C LEU A 289 7.09 -31.38 16.41
N THR A 290 7.98 -32.11 17.07
CA THR A 290 8.39 -31.79 18.45
C THR A 290 9.07 -30.43 18.53
N ILE A 291 10.01 -30.12 17.61
CA ILE A 291 10.70 -28.83 17.58
C ILE A 291 9.69 -27.69 17.33
N SER A 292 8.79 -27.85 16.35
CA SER A 292 7.78 -26.85 16.03
C SER A 292 6.81 -26.63 17.21
N SER A 293 6.34 -27.71 17.85
CA SER A 293 5.45 -27.61 19.01
C SER A 293 6.13 -26.95 20.21
N CYS A 294 7.40 -27.28 20.48
CA CYS A 294 8.17 -26.64 21.56
C CYS A 294 8.38 -25.15 21.26
N LEU A 295 8.68 -24.78 20.01
CA LEU A 295 8.85 -23.40 19.61
C LEU A 295 7.55 -22.61 19.77
N MET A 296 6.43 -23.16 19.31
CA MET A 296 5.10 -22.55 19.48
C MET A 296 4.74 -22.39 20.96
N ALA A 297 4.96 -23.42 21.77
CA ALA A 297 4.71 -23.34 23.21
C ALA A 297 5.58 -22.27 23.89
N ALA A 298 6.85 -22.15 23.51
CA ALA A 298 7.74 -21.12 24.01
C ALA A 298 7.27 -19.70 23.63
N ILE A 299 6.83 -19.48 22.37
CA ILE A 299 6.30 -18.20 21.91
C ILE A 299 5.04 -17.82 22.70
N VAL A 300 4.10 -18.75 22.84
CA VAL A 300 2.86 -18.51 23.61
C VAL A 300 3.19 -18.23 25.09
N LEU A 301 4.11 -18.98 25.69
CA LEU A 301 4.54 -18.76 27.06
C LEU A 301 5.17 -17.36 27.22
N CYS A 302 6.05 -16.96 26.30
CA CYS A 302 6.64 -15.62 26.31
C CYS A 302 5.57 -14.53 26.18
N ALA A 303 4.60 -14.68 25.31
CA ALA A 303 3.51 -13.73 25.15
C ALA A 303 2.64 -13.60 26.42
N VAL A 304 2.41 -14.71 27.12
CA VAL A 304 1.64 -14.71 28.38
C VAL A 304 2.45 -14.13 29.54
N VAL A 305 3.74 -14.47 29.64
CA VAL A 305 4.61 -14.03 30.76
C VAL A 305 5.01 -12.55 30.63
N PHE A 306 5.41 -12.12 29.44
CA PHE A 306 5.87 -10.74 29.21
C PHE A 306 4.74 -9.79 28.81
N GLY A 307 3.57 -10.32 28.45
CA GLY A 307 2.45 -9.53 27.93
C GLY A 307 2.76 -8.97 26.53
N VAL A 308 1.75 -8.33 25.95
CA VAL A 308 1.87 -7.56 24.71
C VAL A 308 1.72 -6.09 25.08
N HIS A 309 2.77 -5.30 24.89
CA HIS A 309 2.66 -3.84 25.06
C HIS A 309 1.91 -3.28 23.87
N LEU A 310 0.71 -2.75 24.14
CA LEU A 310 -0.11 -2.07 23.15
C LEU A 310 0.37 -0.61 23.02
N ASP A 311 0.37 -0.10 21.80
CA ASP A 311 0.70 1.29 21.51
C ASP A 311 -0.36 2.26 22.06
N THR A 312 0.01 3.55 22.14
CA THR A 312 -0.88 4.64 22.58
C THR A 312 -2.14 4.75 21.73
N GLU A 313 -2.12 4.29 20.48
CA GLU A 313 -3.32 4.19 19.63
C GLU A 313 -4.40 3.27 20.23
N PHE A 314 -4.01 2.23 21.00
CA PHE A 314 -4.93 1.26 21.63
C PHE A 314 -5.19 1.55 23.10
N THR A 315 -4.21 2.14 23.81
CA THR A 315 -4.31 2.39 25.26
C THR A 315 -4.74 3.82 25.60
N GLY A 316 -4.72 4.70 24.59
CA GLY A 316 -4.87 6.13 24.80
C GLY A 316 -3.64 6.73 25.49
N GLY A 317 -3.38 8.00 25.27
CA GLY A 317 -2.24 8.70 25.89
C GLY A 317 -1.65 9.75 24.98
N ALA A 318 -0.58 10.41 25.44
CA ALA A 318 0.20 11.36 24.66
C ALA A 318 1.64 10.86 24.53
N LEU A 319 2.15 10.84 23.31
CA LEU A 319 3.55 10.55 23.03
C LEU A 319 4.30 11.87 22.91
N ILE A 320 5.26 12.11 23.80
CA ILE A 320 6.12 13.29 23.76
C ILE A 320 7.52 12.82 23.42
N THR A 321 8.03 13.22 22.27
CA THR A 321 9.43 12.95 21.88
C THR A 321 10.24 14.22 22.14
N LEU A 322 11.21 14.11 23.05
CA LEU A 322 12.15 15.19 23.36
C LEU A 322 13.47 14.89 22.65
N SER A 323 13.90 15.80 21.76
CA SER A 323 15.27 15.80 21.21
C SER A 323 16.14 16.70 22.05
N TYR A 324 17.29 16.22 22.52
CA TYR A 324 18.30 16.98 23.27
C TYR A 324 19.59 17.09 22.46
#